data_947fd917f3db606a2501e96ace8352d0
#
_entry.id   947fd917f3db606a2501e96ace8352d0
#
_cell.length_a   1.000
_cell.length_b   1.000
_cell.length_c   1.000
_cell.angle_alpha   90.00
_cell.angle_beta   90.00
_cell.angle_gamma   90.00
#
_symmetry.space_group_name_H-M   'P 1'
#
loop_
_entity.id
_entity.type
_entity.pdbx_description
1 polymer ?
#
loop_
_entity_poly.entity_id
_entity_poly.type
_entity_poly.pdbx_seq_one_letter_code
_entity_poly.pdbx_strand_id
1 'polypeptide(L)'
;MRLYNKISALFVFLWFLGSNAHAQLTAPGRVMAMTTQYSNTTKQDSIFVFYGNTGVLQARHSTGNSATFTWYRYNPLKPDPSQRFEQFDEVTGVSLSSQPDLAEGGYRVIVTDTADSAEVFTCWLFTDNVTLDSIAVDNSCQFLELNPITEPAPYDITYDRFAYYDLSRSNQPVRNTYGLEYFSNVTWQASESRVDMPYSSTLKLIVENPAPLYKSTYTITIQNSFGRVLTFTTPEIDAIATKADNLIQVDDKGSWADYNPDAEYEALLGLRLESRSLNCDSIYWAITTQKITPDSIAYHSIWRDSSLIAVRNEAYPDKNLMVPGLYKVYHYSVNSQTGCIDSVITDIEVDSSRISADAIPNVFSPNGDGVNDLFRFSDTDESIRSIRSFSIQVFSRSGKLVYSYSGDPREWEGWDGRTTSGAEASEGVYYFIIEARGWDNRRFARGPYKGFLHLFRGRN
;
A
#
# COMPACT_ATOMS: atom_id res chain seq x y z
N MET A 1 -0.66 -24.24 6.56
CA MET A 1 -1.95 -24.85 6.28
C MET A 1 -2.68 -25.05 7.59
N ARG A 2 -3.47 -24.08 8.03
CA ARG A 2 -4.38 -24.18 9.19
C ARG A 2 -5.70 -23.53 8.77
N LEU A 3 -6.70 -24.39 8.62
CA LEU A 3 -8.10 -23.99 8.40
C LEU A 3 -8.61 -23.29 9.64
N TYR A 4 -9.04 -22.04 9.50
CA TYR A 4 -9.92 -21.40 10.48
C TYR A 4 -11.36 -21.68 10.09
N ASN A 5 -12.02 -22.51 10.91
CA ASN A 5 -13.45 -22.73 10.87
C ASN A 5 -14.17 -21.44 11.26
N LYS A 6 -14.85 -20.81 10.31
CA LYS A 6 -15.88 -19.81 10.59
C LYS A 6 -17.11 -20.55 11.10
N ILE A 7 -17.38 -20.44 12.39
CA ILE A 7 -18.65 -20.86 12.97
C ILE A 7 -19.65 -19.77 12.59
N SER A 8 -20.42 -20.03 11.54
CA SER A 8 -21.65 -19.29 11.27
C SER A 8 -22.67 -19.70 12.34
N ALA A 9 -23.00 -18.78 13.24
CA ALA A 9 -24.11 -18.97 14.16
C ALA A 9 -25.41 -18.96 13.36
N LEU A 10 -25.89 -20.15 13.05
CA LEU A 10 -27.20 -20.37 12.45
C LEU A 10 -28.26 -20.18 13.56
N PHE A 11 -28.91 -19.03 13.60
CA PHE A 11 -30.08 -18.83 14.45
C PHE A 11 -31.24 -19.64 13.90
N VAL A 12 -31.52 -20.78 14.55
CA VAL A 12 -32.69 -21.60 14.28
C VAL A 12 -33.90 -20.91 14.92
N PHE A 13 -34.78 -20.36 14.07
CA PHE A 13 -36.11 -19.92 14.49
C PHE A 13 -36.97 -21.15 14.81
N LEU A 14 -37.14 -21.47 16.07
CA LEU A 14 -38.17 -22.41 16.52
C LEU A 14 -39.53 -21.69 16.49
N TRP A 15 -40.34 -22.02 15.52
CA TRP A 15 -41.77 -21.73 15.54
C TRP A 15 -42.44 -22.65 16.54
N PHE A 16 -42.81 -22.12 17.71
CA PHE A 16 -43.78 -22.79 18.59
C PHE A 16 -45.19 -22.45 18.11
N LEU A 17 -45.85 -23.40 17.44
CA LEU A 17 -47.28 -23.44 17.25
C LEU A 17 -47.90 -24.09 18.49
N GLY A 18 -48.20 -23.27 19.49
CA GLY A 18 -49.02 -23.63 20.63
C GLY A 18 -50.20 -22.67 20.68
N SER A 19 -51.38 -23.13 20.28
CA SER A 19 -52.62 -22.39 20.38
C SER A 19 -53.13 -22.36 21.84
N ASN A 20 -52.58 -21.43 22.64
CA ASN A 20 -53.25 -20.92 23.82
C ASN A 20 -53.48 -19.44 23.57
N ALA A 21 -54.74 -19.04 23.60
CA ALA A 21 -55.15 -17.64 23.51
C ALA A 21 -54.73 -16.93 24.79
N HIS A 22 -53.49 -16.40 24.80
CA HIS A 22 -53.04 -15.48 25.83
C HIS A 22 -53.16 -14.06 25.28
N ALA A 23 -53.49 -13.10 26.11
CA ALA A 23 -53.39 -11.70 25.77
C ALA A 23 -51.97 -11.45 25.26
N GLN A 24 -51.86 -10.71 24.19
CA GLN A 24 -50.61 -10.55 23.49
C GLN A 24 -50.34 -9.07 23.14
N LEU A 25 -49.20 -8.59 23.57
CA LEU A 25 -48.63 -7.34 23.04
C LEU A 25 -47.73 -7.69 21.86
N THR A 26 -48.04 -7.14 20.71
CA THR A 26 -47.31 -7.34 19.44
C THR A 26 -46.85 -6.04 18.84
N ALA A 27 -45.93 -6.11 17.95
CA ALA A 27 -45.34 -4.94 17.26
C ALA A 27 -45.30 -5.21 15.74
N PRO A 28 -46.40 -4.93 15.02
CA PRO A 28 -46.45 -5.13 13.56
C PRO A 28 -45.39 -4.25 12.86
N GLY A 29 -44.69 -4.86 11.91
CA GLY A 29 -43.63 -4.12 11.16
C GLY A 29 -42.28 -4.02 11.88
N ARG A 30 -42.15 -4.62 13.09
CA ARG A 30 -40.85 -4.71 13.75
C ARG A 30 -39.85 -5.50 12.91
N VAL A 31 -38.62 -5.07 12.90
CA VAL A 31 -37.50 -5.75 12.20
C VAL A 31 -36.77 -6.73 13.10
N MET A 32 -36.79 -6.48 14.42
CA MET A 32 -36.17 -7.34 15.42
C MET A 32 -37.00 -7.36 16.70
N ALA A 33 -36.95 -8.48 17.41
CA ALA A 33 -37.51 -8.62 18.76
C ALA A 33 -36.51 -9.31 19.67
N MET A 34 -36.34 -8.77 20.86
CA MET A 34 -35.49 -9.29 21.93
C MET A 34 -36.25 -9.26 23.26
N THR A 35 -35.61 -9.70 24.34
CA THR A 35 -36.19 -9.63 25.69
C THR A 35 -35.27 -8.83 26.61
N THR A 36 -35.88 -8.17 27.59
CA THR A 36 -35.12 -7.47 28.64
C THR A 36 -34.34 -8.44 29.53
N GLN A 37 -33.25 -7.94 30.12
CA GLN A 37 -32.46 -8.68 31.13
C GLN A 37 -32.54 -7.91 32.45
N TYR A 38 -33.62 -8.12 33.19
CA TYR A 38 -33.80 -7.53 34.50
C TYR A 38 -33.00 -8.26 35.57
N SER A 39 -32.40 -7.52 36.51
CA SER A 39 -31.42 -8.06 37.45
C SER A 39 -32.02 -8.90 38.58
N ASN A 40 -33.26 -8.65 38.98
CA ASN A 40 -33.89 -9.25 40.17
C ASN A 40 -35.14 -10.10 39.89
N THR A 41 -35.38 -10.48 38.65
CA THR A 41 -36.55 -11.27 38.27
C THR A 41 -36.28 -12.12 37.04
N THR A 42 -36.97 -13.23 36.91
CA THR A 42 -37.03 -14.03 35.69
C THR A 42 -38.06 -13.49 34.70
N LYS A 43 -38.88 -12.50 35.11
CA LYS A 43 -39.80 -11.82 34.18
C LYS A 43 -38.99 -11.03 33.15
N GLN A 44 -39.35 -11.22 31.90
CA GLN A 44 -38.77 -10.51 30.77
C GLN A 44 -39.88 -9.78 30.02
N ASP A 45 -39.61 -8.54 29.66
CA ASP A 45 -40.47 -7.77 28.75
C ASP A 45 -39.87 -7.77 27.36
N SER A 46 -40.68 -7.53 26.33
CA SER A 46 -40.23 -7.49 24.94
C SER A 46 -39.52 -6.19 24.63
N ILE A 47 -38.49 -6.28 23.79
CA ILE A 47 -37.86 -5.14 23.12
C ILE A 47 -38.17 -5.30 21.65
N PHE A 48 -38.76 -4.28 21.04
CA PHE A 48 -39.08 -4.25 19.61
C PHE A 48 -38.26 -3.17 18.90
N VAL A 49 -37.69 -3.49 17.74
CA VAL A 49 -36.90 -2.56 16.93
C VAL A 49 -37.65 -2.28 15.63
N PHE A 50 -37.65 -1.01 15.21
CA PHE A 50 -38.27 -0.56 13.97
C PHE A 50 -37.28 0.23 13.13
N TYR A 51 -37.43 0.16 11.81
CA TYR A 51 -36.75 1.11 10.92
C TYR A 51 -37.50 2.42 10.89
N GLY A 52 -36.76 3.55 10.89
CA GLY A 52 -37.31 4.89 10.92
C GLY A 52 -37.43 5.47 12.33
N ASN A 53 -38.29 6.46 12.53
CA ASN A 53 -38.38 7.23 13.76
C ASN A 53 -39.46 6.77 14.73
N THR A 54 -40.36 5.91 14.27
CA THR A 54 -41.53 5.48 15.04
C THR A 54 -41.83 4.00 14.83
N GLY A 55 -42.60 3.42 15.78
CA GLY A 55 -43.09 2.07 15.71
C GLY A 55 -44.58 1.97 15.99
N VAL A 56 -45.12 0.75 15.87
CA VAL A 56 -46.51 0.44 16.11
C VAL A 56 -46.63 -0.67 17.16
N LEU A 57 -47.46 -0.48 18.16
CA LEU A 57 -47.82 -1.51 19.14
C LEU A 57 -49.28 -1.91 19.01
N GLN A 58 -49.57 -3.18 19.14
CA GLN A 58 -50.92 -3.72 19.19
C GLN A 58 -51.10 -4.64 20.38
N ALA A 59 -52.19 -4.42 21.12
CA ALA A 59 -52.57 -5.26 22.24
C ALA A 59 -53.93 -5.94 21.96
N ARG A 60 -54.03 -7.23 22.31
CA ARG A 60 -55.25 -8.00 22.17
C ARG A 60 -55.56 -8.68 23.51
N HIS A 61 -56.83 -8.72 23.91
CA HIS A 61 -57.26 -9.49 25.06
C HIS A 61 -57.12 -10.99 24.80
N SER A 62 -56.77 -11.76 25.86
CA SER A 62 -56.46 -13.19 25.77
C SER A 62 -57.59 -14.04 25.19
N THR A 63 -58.84 -13.73 25.52
CA THR A 63 -60.01 -14.43 24.97
C THR A 63 -60.53 -13.87 23.66
N GLY A 64 -59.98 -12.74 23.19
CA GLY A 64 -60.49 -12.01 22.04
C GLY A 64 -61.81 -11.27 22.31
N ASN A 65 -62.24 -11.17 23.55
CA ASN A 65 -63.43 -10.44 23.94
C ASN A 65 -63.17 -8.92 23.95
N SER A 66 -64.25 -8.16 24.04
CA SER A 66 -64.20 -6.71 24.22
C SER A 66 -63.63 -6.38 25.59
N ALA A 67 -62.68 -5.43 25.65
CA ALA A 67 -61.95 -4.98 26.85
C ALA A 67 -61.66 -3.48 26.78
N THR A 68 -61.16 -2.96 27.89
CA THR A 68 -60.59 -1.60 27.97
C THR A 68 -59.07 -1.71 27.91
N PHE A 69 -58.45 -0.96 27.04
CA PHE A 69 -57.01 -0.88 26.86
C PHE A 69 -56.52 0.49 27.31
N THR A 70 -55.81 0.55 28.46
CA THR A 70 -55.22 1.79 28.96
C THR A 70 -53.73 1.79 28.67
N TRP A 71 -53.26 2.73 27.86
CA TRP A 71 -51.91 2.82 27.39
C TRP A 71 -51.10 3.83 28.17
N TYR A 72 -49.86 3.49 28.51
CA TYR A 72 -48.92 4.29 29.26
C TYR A 72 -47.59 4.37 28.55
N ARG A 73 -46.94 5.54 28.71
CA ARG A 73 -45.57 5.77 28.30
C ARG A 73 -44.67 5.93 29.51
N TYR A 74 -43.47 5.36 29.47
CA TYR A 74 -42.48 5.45 30.55
C TYR A 74 -41.80 6.81 30.51
N ASN A 75 -41.78 7.52 31.66
CA ASN A 75 -41.07 8.79 31.84
C ASN A 75 -39.99 8.62 32.90
N PRO A 76 -38.69 8.52 32.51
CA PRO A 76 -37.59 8.34 33.45
C PRO A 76 -37.36 9.55 34.36
N LEU A 77 -37.84 10.73 33.97
CA LEU A 77 -37.64 11.96 34.72
C LEU A 77 -38.55 12.09 35.97
N LYS A 78 -39.56 11.27 36.11
CA LYS A 78 -40.40 11.24 37.32
C LYS A 78 -39.60 10.70 38.51
N PRO A 79 -39.54 11.45 39.63
CA PRO A 79 -38.81 11.05 40.81
C PRO A 79 -39.35 9.75 41.42
N ASP A 80 -40.68 9.65 41.53
CA ASP A 80 -41.37 8.47 42.06
C ASP A 80 -41.45 7.36 41.00
N PRO A 81 -40.81 6.19 41.24
CA PRO A 81 -40.87 5.08 40.31
C PRO A 81 -42.25 4.57 39.99
N SER A 82 -43.19 4.66 40.92
CA SER A 82 -44.56 4.23 40.73
C SER A 82 -45.35 5.09 39.74
N GLN A 83 -44.92 6.35 39.54
CA GLN A 83 -45.58 7.32 38.67
C GLN A 83 -44.88 7.46 37.31
N ARG A 84 -43.86 6.65 37.03
CA ARG A 84 -43.10 6.75 35.78
C ARG A 84 -43.83 6.27 34.55
N PHE A 85 -44.91 5.47 34.70
CA PHE A 85 -45.79 5.15 33.60
C PHE A 85 -46.93 6.14 33.55
N GLU A 86 -46.94 7.07 32.62
CA GLU A 86 -47.93 8.11 32.43
C GLU A 86 -48.94 7.66 31.37
N GLN A 87 -50.24 7.70 31.72
CA GLN A 87 -51.31 7.37 30.78
C GLN A 87 -51.35 8.40 29.67
N PHE A 88 -51.43 7.93 28.40
CA PHE A 88 -51.54 8.77 27.25
C PHE A 88 -52.76 8.47 26.35
N ASP A 89 -53.33 7.22 26.47
CA ASP A 89 -54.50 6.86 25.69
C ASP A 89 -55.33 5.79 26.44
N GLU A 90 -56.65 5.75 26.14
CA GLU A 90 -57.55 4.71 26.62
C GLU A 90 -58.60 4.39 25.55
N VAL A 91 -58.73 3.11 25.22
CA VAL A 91 -59.68 2.61 24.24
C VAL A 91 -60.55 1.55 24.85
N THR A 92 -61.85 1.75 24.87
CA THR A 92 -62.84 0.86 25.49
C THR A 92 -63.73 0.18 24.46
N GLY A 93 -64.15 -1.04 24.77
CA GLY A 93 -65.14 -1.74 23.98
C GLY A 93 -64.61 -2.41 22.70
N VAL A 94 -63.33 -2.63 22.62
CA VAL A 94 -62.67 -3.30 21.48
C VAL A 94 -61.94 -4.56 21.89
N SER A 95 -61.72 -5.51 20.97
CA SER A 95 -60.94 -6.72 21.23
C SER A 95 -59.48 -6.58 20.85
N LEU A 96 -59.14 -5.52 20.13
CA LEU A 96 -57.79 -5.14 19.66
C LEU A 96 -57.62 -3.63 19.72
N SER A 97 -56.59 -3.16 20.37
CA SER A 97 -56.18 -1.74 20.36
C SER A 97 -54.81 -1.59 19.71
N SER A 98 -54.63 -0.58 18.88
CA SER A 98 -53.39 -0.30 18.14
C SER A 98 -52.94 1.15 18.40
N GLN A 99 -51.67 1.34 18.70
CA GLN A 99 -51.02 2.62 18.88
C GLN A 99 -49.99 2.82 17.78
N PRO A 100 -50.26 3.65 16.75
CA PRO A 100 -49.32 3.97 15.72
C PRO A 100 -48.37 5.09 16.17
N ASP A 101 -47.32 5.33 15.37
CA ASP A 101 -46.40 6.47 15.46
C ASP A 101 -45.74 6.68 16.84
N LEU A 102 -45.49 5.58 17.54
CA LEU A 102 -44.86 5.60 18.84
C LEU A 102 -43.34 5.88 18.70
N ALA A 103 -42.88 6.89 19.41
CA ALA A 103 -41.46 7.20 19.50
C ALA A 103 -40.71 6.16 20.35
N GLU A 104 -39.41 6.15 20.28
CA GLU A 104 -38.53 5.34 21.13
C GLU A 104 -38.85 5.50 22.62
N GLY A 105 -38.83 4.42 23.39
CA GLY A 105 -39.08 4.45 24.82
C GLY A 105 -39.79 3.20 25.38
N GLY A 106 -40.17 3.27 26.65
CA GLY A 106 -40.91 2.22 27.30
C GLY A 106 -42.42 2.44 27.21
N TYR A 107 -43.16 1.37 27.00
CA TYR A 107 -44.63 1.37 26.91
C TYR A 107 -45.24 0.27 27.77
N ARG A 108 -46.43 0.56 28.30
CA ARG A 108 -47.23 -0.39 29.06
C ARG A 108 -48.67 -0.29 28.59
N VAL A 109 -49.32 -1.42 28.46
CA VAL A 109 -50.77 -1.48 28.30
C VAL A 109 -51.38 -2.33 29.41
N ILE A 110 -52.45 -1.85 29.99
CA ILE A 110 -53.32 -2.60 30.93
C ILE A 110 -54.60 -2.92 30.16
N VAL A 111 -54.89 -4.20 30.06
CA VAL A 111 -56.06 -4.72 29.37
C VAL A 111 -57.04 -5.23 30.45
N THR A 112 -58.18 -4.55 30.63
CA THR A 112 -59.17 -4.88 31.65
C THR A 112 -60.42 -5.41 30.97
N ASP A 113 -60.87 -6.62 31.34
CA ASP A 113 -62.08 -7.22 30.82
C ASP A 113 -63.31 -6.75 31.57
N THR A 114 -64.50 -7.23 31.18
CA THR A 114 -65.78 -6.89 31.80
C THR A 114 -65.97 -7.51 33.21
N ALA A 115 -65.08 -8.38 33.65
CA ALA A 115 -65.05 -9.01 34.98
C ALA A 115 -64.00 -8.38 35.91
N ASP A 116 -63.45 -7.19 35.51
CA ASP A 116 -62.38 -6.47 36.22
C ASP A 116 -61.07 -7.26 36.36
N SER A 117 -60.84 -8.27 35.49
CA SER A 117 -59.59 -8.95 35.43
C SER A 117 -58.62 -8.10 34.56
N ALA A 118 -57.43 -7.79 35.09
CA ALA A 118 -56.46 -6.94 34.42
C ALA A 118 -55.20 -7.73 34.01
N GLU A 119 -54.85 -7.67 32.74
CA GLU A 119 -53.58 -8.15 32.18
C GLU A 119 -52.65 -6.99 31.89
N VAL A 120 -51.38 -7.09 32.31
CA VAL A 120 -50.41 -5.99 32.18
C VAL A 120 -49.23 -6.43 31.29
N PHE A 121 -49.02 -5.73 30.21
CA PHE A 121 -47.91 -5.93 29.30
C PHE A 121 -47.01 -4.70 29.26
N THR A 122 -45.71 -4.95 29.28
CA THR A 122 -44.71 -3.89 29.16
C THR A 122 -43.73 -4.23 28.02
N CYS A 123 -43.28 -3.23 27.27
CA CYS A 123 -42.28 -3.41 26.26
C CYS A 123 -41.40 -2.16 26.11
N TRP A 124 -40.29 -2.33 25.42
CA TRP A 124 -39.42 -1.25 25.03
C TRP A 124 -39.38 -1.19 23.52
N LEU A 125 -39.37 0.02 22.97
CA LEU A 125 -39.31 0.30 21.55
C LEU A 125 -38.00 1.03 21.23
N PHE A 126 -37.24 0.45 20.32
CA PHE A 126 -36.03 1.08 19.76
C PHE A 126 -36.26 1.39 18.30
N THR A 127 -35.58 2.41 17.82
CA THR A 127 -35.65 2.85 16.42
C THR A 127 -34.27 2.85 15.76
N ASP A 128 -34.22 2.37 14.51
CA ASP A 128 -33.06 2.49 13.62
C ASP A 128 -33.40 3.53 12.55
N ASN A 129 -33.02 4.76 12.83
CA ASN A 129 -33.26 5.92 11.95
C ASN A 129 -32.00 6.46 11.28
N VAL A 130 -30.90 5.70 11.29
CA VAL A 130 -29.65 6.14 10.66
C VAL A 130 -29.83 6.34 9.17
N THR A 131 -29.34 7.45 8.66
CA THR A 131 -29.20 7.72 7.24
C THR A 131 -27.73 7.91 6.87
N LEU A 132 -27.41 7.68 5.62
CA LEU A 132 -26.09 7.96 5.01
C LEU A 132 -26.34 8.90 3.83
N ASP A 133 -26.08 10.18 4.04
CA ASP A 133 -26.55 11.23 3.12
C ASP A 133 -25.49 11.62 2.08
N SER A 134 -24.21 11.60 2.47
CA SER A 134 -23.12 11.98 1.59
C SER A 134 -21.78 11.47 2.12
N ILE A 135 -20.72 11.67 1.33
CA ILE A 135 -19.34 11.41 1.71
C ILE A 135 -18.55 12.70 1.51
N ALA A 136 -17.95 13.22 2.59
CA ALA A 136 -16.99 14.31 2.49
C ALA A 136 -15.67 13.75 1.94
N VAL A 137 -15.08 14.47 0.98
CA VAL A 137 -13.87 14.07 0.26
C VAL A 137 -12.77 15.07 0.54
N ASP A 138 -11.62 14.59 1.04
CA ASP A 138 -10.36 15.33 1.09
C ASP A 138 -9.33 14.61 0.21
N ASN A 139 -8.94 15.24 -0.90
CA ASN A 139 -8.07 14.67 -1.92
C ASN A 139 -6.78 15.49 -2.02
N SER A 140 -5.66 14.86 -1.74
CA SER A 140 -4.33 15.47 -1.71
C SER A 140 -3.31 14.66 -2.51
N CYS A 141 -2.10 15.21 -2.68
CA CYS A 141 -1.01 14.49 -3.35
C CYS A 141 -0.55 13.23 -2.59
N GLN A 142 -0.86 13.13 -1.29
CA GLN A 142 -0.38 12.06 -0.42
C GLN A 142 -1.46 11.06 -0.02
N PHE A 143 -2.72 11.48 0.00
CA PHE A 143 -3.83 10.64 0.42
C PHE A 143 -5.15 11.08 -0.21
N LEU A 144 -6.10 10.16 -0.25
CA LEU A 144 -7.53 10.41 -0.41
C LEU A 144 -8.22 9.99 0.89
N GLU A 145 -8.91 10.94 1.53
CA GLU A 145 -9.72 10.69 2.72
C GLU A 145 -11.21 10.80 2.37
N LEU A 146 -11.98 9.79 2.77
CA LEU A 146 -13.42 9.71 2.58
C LEU A 146 -14.11 9.58 3.95
N ASN A 147 -14.94 10.57 4.29
CA ASN A 147 -15.69 10.63 5.54
C ASN A 147 -17.19 10.59 5.25
N PRO A 148 -17.89 9.47 5.52
CA PRO A 148 -19.35 9.40 5.43
C PRO A 148 -20.03 10.35 6.41
N ILE A 149 -21.01 11.08 5.92
CA ILE A 149 -21.88 11.95 6.72
C ILE A 149 -23.17 11.19 6.98
N THR A 150 -23.38 10.89 8.25
CA THR A 150 -24.56 10.15 8.72
C THR A 150 -25.37 11.01 9.66
N GLU A 151 -26.68 10.71 9.74
CA GLU A 151 -27.59 11.29 10.73
C GLU A 151 -28.23 10.13 11.52
N PRO A 152 -28.09 10.03 12.86
CA PRO A 152 -27.22 10.88 13.68
C PRO A 152 -25.74 10.67 13.37
N ALA A 153 -24.90 11.66 13.70
CA ALA A 153 -23.46 11.55 13.55
C ALA A 153 -22.89 10.46 14.47
N PRO A 154 -21.82 9.74 14.08
CA PRO A 154 -21.31 8.60 14.86
C PRO A 154 -20.93 8.97 16.30
N TYR A 155 -20.43 10.18 16.54
CA TYR A 155 -20.06 10.68 17.87
C TYR A 155 -21.27 11.12 18.73
N ASP A 156 -22.46 11.33 18.10
CA ASP A 156 -23.69 11.66 18.80
C ASP A 156 -24.44 10.41 19.29
N ILE A 157 -23.97 9.22 18.87
CA ILE A 157 -24.51 7.93 19.31
C ILE A 157 -23.95 7.65 20.70
N THR A 158 -24.67 8.10 21.72
CA THR A 158 -24.27 7.93 23.12
C THR A 158 -24.39 6.47 23.56
N TYR A 159 -23.66 6.12 24.62
CA TYR A 159 -23.76 4.80 25.29
C TYR A 159 -25.18 4.48 25.79
N ASP A 160 -26.02 5.51 25.94
CA ASP A 160 -27.40 5.39 26.40
C ASP A 160 -28.39 5.04 25.27
N ARG A 161 -27.92 5.05 24.01
CA ARG A 161 -28.72 4.55 22.88
C ARG A 161 -28.97 3.07 23.05
N PHE A 162 -30.20 2.62 22.80
CA PHE A 162 -30.66 1.26 23.06
C PHE A 162 -30.68 0.88 24.56
N ALA A 163 -30.82 1.85 25.44
CA ALA A 163 -31.01 1.64 26.85
C ALA A 163 -32.51 1.44 27.19
N TYR A 164 -32.78 0.51 28.08
CA TYR A 164 -34.08 0.36 28.73
C TYR A 164 -33.88 0.47 30.24
N TYR A 165 -34.99 0.50 31.01
CA TYR A 165 -34.88 0.63 32.44
C TYR A 165 -35.25 -0.69 33.14
N ASP A 166 -34.44 -1.11 34.11
CA ASP A 166 -34.72 -2.30 34.93
C ASP A 166 -35.86 -2.03 35.90
N LEU A 167 -37.05 -2.50 35.52
CA LEU A 167 -38.26 -2.33 36.31
C LEU A 167 -38.26 -3.20 37.57
N SER A 168 -37.35 -4.15 37.73
CA SER A 168 -37.20 -5.01 38.90
C SER A 168 -36.34 -4.41 40.00
N ARG A 169 -35.54 -3.36 39.66
CA ARG A 169 -34.57 -2.77 40.56
C ARG A 169 -34.48 -1.26 40.38
N SER A 170 -35.12 -0.48 41.21
CA SER A 170 -34.97 0.97 41.30
C SER A 170 -35.06 1.72 39.97
N ASN A 171 -35.56 1.09 38.90
CA ASN A 171 -35.65 1.67 37.57
C ASN A 171 -34.28 2.25 37.06
N GLN A 172 -33.19 1.51 37.28
CA GLN A 172 -31.88 1.90 36.74
C GLN A 172 -31.80 1.63 35.23
N PRO A 173 -31.09 2.48 34.46
CA PRO A 173 -30.92 2.23 33.06
C PRO A 173 -30.05 1.00 32.82
N VAL A 174 -30.50 0.12 31.94
CA VAL A 174 -29.75 -1.02 31.42
C VAL A 174 -29.27 -0.65 30.02
N ARG A 175 -27.96 -0.43 29.89
CA ARG A 175 -27.36 0.10 28.65
C ARG A 175 -27.00 -1.06 27.75
N ASN A 176 -27.37 -0.95 26.51
CA ASN A 176 -26.97 -1.75 25.34
C ASN A 176 -26.33 -3.13 25.64
N THR A 177 -26.98 -3.96 26.42
CA THR A 177 -26.48 -5.29 26.86
C THR A 177 -26.30 -6.27 25.71
N TYR A 178 -26.89 -5.99 24.54
CA TYR A 178 -26.84 -6.82 23.35
C TYR A 178 -25.74 -6.38 22.37
N GLY A 179 -24.98 -5.32 22.68
CA GLY A 179 -23.96 -4.79 21.77
C GLY A 179 -24.54 -4.33 20.44
N LEU A 180 -25.71 -3.67 20.46
CA LEU A 180 -26.35 -3.17 19.25
C LEU A 180 -25.60 -1.96 18.71
N GLU A 181 -25.29 -1.99 17.43
CA GLU A 181 -24.52 -0.94 16.77
C GLU A 181 -25.16 -0.56 15.43
N TYR A 182 -25.13 0.73 15.10
CA TYR A 182 -25.53 1.23 13.78
C TYR A 182 -24.51 0.93 12.69
N PHE A 183 -23.22 0.75 13.05
CA PHE A 183 -22.10 0.63 12.13
C PHE A 183 -21.25 -0.61 12.43
N SER A 184 -21.90 -1.78 12.55
CA SER A 184 -21.23 -3.01 12.98
C SER A 184 -20.37 -3.65 11.89
N ASN A 185 -20.68 -3.44 10.62
CA ASN A 185 -19.97 -4.02 9.49
C ASN A 185 -19.83 -2.97 8.40
N VAL A 186 -18.62 -2.46 8.22
CA VAL A 186 -18.32 -1.44 7.20
C VAL A 186 -17.37 -2.03 6.17
N THR A 187 -17.69 -1.85 4.90
CA THR A 187 -16.82 -2.24 3.78
C THR A 187 -16.72 -1.13 2.76
N TRP A 188 -15.55 -0.99 2.15
CA TRP A 188 -15.29 -0.04 1.10
C TRP A 188 -14.83 -0.74 -0.17
N GLN A 189 -15.22 -0.22 -1.32
CA GLN A 189 -14.83 -0.71 -2.64
C GLN A 189 -14.56 0.46 -3.59
N ALA A 190 -13.53 0.36 -4.41
CA ALA A 190 -13.29 1.25 -5.54
C ALA A 190 -13.79 0.58 -6.83
N SER A 191 -14.29 1.36 -7.78
CA SER A 191 -14.68 0.84 -9.12
C SER A 191 -13.46 0.52 -9.98
N GLU A 192 -12.36 1.23 -9.79
CA GLU A 192 -11.09 1.01 -10.50
C GLU A 192 -10.22 0.01 -9.74
N SER A 193 -9.95 -1.13 -10.35
CA SER A 193 -9.22 -2.26 -9.73
C SER A 193 -7.73 -1.97 -9.46
N ARG A 194 -7.16 -0.97 -10.12
CA ARG A 194 -5.76 -0.54 -9.93
C ARG A 194 -5.58 0.39 -8.73
N VAL A 195 -6.66 0.84 -8.10
CA VAL A 195 -6.59 1.55 -6.83
C VAL A 195 -6.29 0.54 -5.73
N ASP A 196 -5.17 0.72 -5.05
CA ASP A 196 -4.77 -0.12 -3.93
C ASP A 196 -5.60 0.24 -2.69
N MET A 197 -6.68 -0.53 -2.48
CA MET A 197 -7.63 -0.27 -1.41
C MET A 197 -7.15 -0.90 -0.10
N PRO A 198 -6.93 -0.09 0.95
CA PRO A 198 -6.61 -0.63 2.26
C PRO A 198 -7.81 -1.41 2.82
N TYR A 199 -7.53 -2.45 3.60
CA TYR A 199 -8.58 -3.06 4.40
C TYR A 199 -9.07 -2.05 5.46
N SER A 200 -10.34 -1.67 5.39
CA SER A 200 -10.95 -0.78 6.36
C SER A 200 -12.29 -1.34 6.83
N SER A 201 -12.45 -1.42 8.15
CA SER A 201 -13.70 -1.75 8.83
C SER A 201 -14.30 -0.53 9.55
N THR A 202 -13.77 0.65 9.31
CA THR A 202 -14.21 1.91 9.91
C THR A 202 -15.02 2.74 8.91
N LEU A 203 -15.82 3.68 9.42
CA LEU A 203 -16.57 4.61 8.57
C LEU A 203 -15.63 5.45 7.72
N LYS A 204 -14.56 5.98 8.30
CA LYS A 204 -13.54 6.76 7.59
C LYS A 204 -12.65 5.83 6.79
N LEU A 205 -12.43 6.15 5.52
CA LEU A 205 -11.44 5.53 4.65
C LEU A 205 -10.31 6.52 4.35
N ILE A 206 -9.07 6.05 4.44
CA ILE A 206 -7.89 6.76 3.96
C ILE A 206 -7.15 5.83 3.00
N VAL A 207 -6.92 6.29 1.76
CA VAL A 207 -6.11 5.61 0.75
C VAL A 207 -4.83 6.40 0.59
N GLU A 208 -3.72 5.81 0.99
CA GLU A 208 -2.38 6.42 1.01
C GLU A 208 -1.30 5.39 0.70
N ASN A 209 -0.10 5.86 0.36
CA ASN A 209 1.09 5.02 0.14
C ASN A 209 0.97 3.94 -0.96
N PRO A 210 0.53 4.25 -2.18
CA PRO A 210 0.33 5.59 -2.73
C PRO A 210 -1.11 6.09 -2.58
N ALA A 211 -1.29 7.42 -2.64
CA ALA A 211 -2.59 8.00 -2.93
C ALA A 211 -3.10 7.52 -4.30
N PRO A 212 -4.43 7.53 -4.57
CA PRO A 212 -4.97 7.03 -5.83
C PRO A 212 -4.33 7.67 -7.06
N LEU A 213 -3.86 6.84 -7.99
CA LEU A 213 -3.25 7.27 -9.25
C LEU A 213 -4.20 7.17 -10.45
N TYR A 214 -5.40 6.66 -10.22
CA TYR A 214 -6.44 6.48 -11.22
C TYR A 214 -7.76 7.00 -10.68
N LYS A 215 -8.55 7.64 -11.54
CA LYS A 215 -9.89 8.09 -11.17
C LYS A 215 -10.80 6.91 -10.87
N SER A 216 -11.66 7.08 -9.88
CA SER A 216 -12.55 6.01 -9.42
C SER A 216 -13.78 6.56 -8.71
N THR A 217 -14.85 5.77 -8.67
CA THR A 217 -15.91 5.92 -7.69
C THR A 217 -15.63 5.03 -6.49
N TYR A 218 -16.09 5.44 -5.31
CA TYR A 218 -15.91 4.68 -4.07
C TYR A 218 -17.26 4.39 -3.46
N THR A 219 -17.49 3.12 -3.13
CA THR A 219 -18.74 2.66 -2.54
C THR A 219 -18.48 2.20 -1.10
N ILE A 220 -19.21 2.79 -0.16
CA ILE A 220 -19.30 2.30 1.20
C ILE A 220 -20.56 1.44 1.33
N THR A 221 -20.44 0.32 2.02
CA THR A 221 -21.58 -0.49 2.47
C THR A 221 -21.48 -0.69 3.97
N ILE A 222 -22.55 -0.34 4.68
CA ILE A 222 -22.66 -0.44 6.13
C ILE A 222 -23.79 -1.43 6.42
N GLN A 223 -23.50 -2.49 7.14
CA GLN A 223 -24.52 -3.36 7.70
C GLN A 223 -24.56 -3.16 9.21
N ASN A 224 -25.74 -2.85 9.75
CA ASN A 224 -25.90 -2.64 11.18
C ASN A 224 -26.37 -3.92 11.92
N SER A 225 -26.45 -3.85 13.25
CA SER A 225 -26.88 -4.96 14.10
C SER A 225 -28.33 -5.38 13.88
N PHE A 226 -29.13 -4.56 13.21
CA PHE A 226 -30.54 -4.85 12.92
C PHE A 226 -30.76 -5.48 11.54
N GLY A 227 -29.66 -5.74 10.81
CA GLY A 227 -29.70 -6.33 9.47
C GLY A 227 -29.98 -5.32 8.35
N ARG A 228 -30.06 -4.02 8.66
CA ARG A 228 -30.19 -2.97 7.64
C ARG A 228 -28.87 -2.79 6.91
N VAL A 229 -28.94 -2.63 5.59
CA VAL A 229 -27.79 -2.33 4.73
C VAL A 229 -27.96 -0.94 4.16
N LEU A 230 -26.99 -0.08 4.43
CA LEU A 230 -26.87 1.26 3.86
C LEU A 230 -25.72 1.25 2.85
N THR A 231 -25.94 1.80 1.68
CA THR A 231 -24.92 1.88 0.64
C THR A 231 -24.92 3.28 0.04
N PHE A 232 -23.73 3.84 -0.16
CA PHE A 232 -23.53 5.09 -0.85
C PHE A 232 -22.34 5.00 -1.79
N THR A 233 -22.47 5.54 -2.99
CA THR A 233 -21.39 5.62 -3.99
C THR A 233 -21.09 7.07 -4.30
N THR A 234 -19.81 7.45 -4.24
CA THR A 234 -19.37 8.81 -4.60
C THR A 234 -19.55 9.05 -6.10
N PRO A 235 -19.66 10.31 -6.54
CA PRO A 235 -19.30 10.66 -7.91
C PRO A 235 -17.88 10.17 -8.25
N GLU A 236 -17.52 10.17 -9.53
CA GLU A 236 -16.15 9.86 -9.96
C GLU A 236 -15.19 10.90 -9.36
N ILE A 237 -14.16 10.45 -8.65
CA ILE A 237 -13.13 11.28 -8.02
C ILE A 237 -11.88 11.17 -8.88
N ASP A 238 -11.36 12.32 -9.33
CA ASP A 238 -10.13 12.38 -10.12
C ASP A 238 -8.92 12.05 -9.23
N ALA A 239 -7.96 11.32 -9.80
CA ALA A 239 -6.66 11.12 -9.19
C ALA A 239 -5.82 12.39 -9.37
N ILE A 240 -5.38 13.00 -8.27
CA ILE A 240 -4.52 14.19 -8.33
C ILE A 240 -3.05 13.87 -8.04
N ALA A 241 -2.78 12.82 -7.29
CA ALA A 241 -1.43 12.37 -6.97
C ALA A 241 -0.68 11.92 -8.24
N THR A 242 0.63 12.07 -8.24
CA THR A 242 1.53 11.50 -9.26
C THR A 242 2.49 10.52 -8.59
N LYS A 243 3.00 9.56 -9.35
CA LYS A 243 4.02 8.62 -8.88
C LYS A 243 5.18 8.60 -9.84
N ALA A 244 6.36 8.89 -9.33
CA ALA A 244 7.60 8.74 -10.07
C ALA A 244 7.98 7.26 -10.14
N ASP A 245 8.27 6.79 -11.35
CA ASP A 245 8.83 5.48 -11.61
C ASP A 245 9.73 5.57 -12.84
N ASN A 246 10.81 4.78 -12.86
CA ASN A 246 11.76 4.79 -13.96
C ASN A 246 12.31 3.41 -14.28
N LEU A 247 12.74 3.26 -15.51
CA LEU A 247 13.65 2.21 -15.95
C LEU A 247 14.98 2.86 -16.33
N ILE A 248 16.07 2.37 -15.77
CA ILE A 248 17.42 2.74 -16.15
C ILE A 248 18.05 1.57 -16.85
N GLN A 249 18.53 1.81 -18.08
CA GLN A 249 19.31 0.84 -18.84
C GLN A 249 20.74 1.36 -19.02
N VAL A 250 21.67 0.43 -19.06
CA VAL A 250 23.10 0.69 -19.25
C VAL A 250 23.58 0.06 -20.55
N ASP A 251 24.54 0.71 -21.20
CA ASP A 251 25.24 0.15 -22.36
C ASP A 251 26.34 -0.79 -21.84
N ASP A 252 26.04 -2.09 -21.84
CA ASP A 252 27.01 -3.12 -21.51
C ASP A 252 27.60 -3.71 -22.77
N LYS A 253 28.82 -3.25 -23.12
CA LYS A 253 29.63 -3.72 -24.28
C LYS A 253 28.87 -3.66 -25.61
N GLY A 254 28.08 -2.60 -25.82
CA GLY A 254 27.35 -2.35 -27.06
C GLY A 254 25.91 -2.95 -27.07
N SER A 255 25.43 -3.46 -25.97
CA SER A 255 24.03 -3.88 -25.80
C SER A 255 23.41 -3.23 -24.57
N TRP A 256 22.15 -2.80 -24.70
CA TRP A 256 21.41 -2.21 -23.61
C TRP A 256 20.83 -3.30 -22.71
N ALA A 257 21.11 -3.21 -21.41
CA ALA A 257 20.57 -4.08 -20.37
C ALA A 257 19.99 -3.24 -19.24
N ASP A 258 19.01 -3.78 -18.52
CA ASP A 258 18.48 -3.14 -17.32
C ASP A 258 19.57 -3.01 -16.26
N TYR A 259 19.66 -1.84 -15.62
CA TYR A 259 20.62 -1.59 -14.55
C TYR A 259 20.43 -2.59 -13.39
N ASN A 260 21.51 -3.25 -13.02
CA ASN A 260 21.58 -4.13 -11.88
C ASN A 260 22.56 -3.55 -10.84
N PRO A 261 22.13 -3.17 -9.63
CA PRO A 261 23.00 -2.58 -8.61
C PRO A 261 24.10 -3.52 -8.11
N ASP A 262 23.98 -4.83 -8.34
CA ASP A 262 24.96 -5.83 -7.93
C ASP A 262 26.00 -6.11 -9.04
N ALA A 263 25.87 -5.50 -10.21
CA ALA A 263 26.81 -5.68 -11.31
C ALA A 263 27.91 -4.63 -11.28
N GLU A 264 29.07 -4.97 -11.82
CA GLU A 264 30.21 -4.07 -12.00
C GLU A 264 30.14 -3.37 -13.37
N TYR A 265 30.21 -2.04 -13.37
CA TYR A 265 30.12 -1.23 -14.59
C TYR A 265 31.39 -0.39 -14.81
N GLU A 266 31.82 -0.34 -16.05
CA GLU A 266 33.04 0.38 -16.45
C GLU A 266 32.74 1.76 -17.02
N ALA A 267 33.72 2.63 -16.93
CA ALA A 267 33.74 3.91 -17.68
C ALA A 267 34.06 3.66 -19.17
N LEU A 268 33.47 4.36 -20.08
CA LEU A 268 32.44 5.38 -19.97
C LEU A 268 31.06 4.69 -20.04
N LEU A 269 30.29 4.83 -19.00
CA LEU A 269 28.99 4.11 -18.94
C LEU A 269 27.93 4.89 -19.72
N GLY A 270 27.34 4.28 -20.73
CA GLY A 270 26.14 4.79 -21.41
C GLY A 270 24.90 4.54 -20.56
N LEU A 271 24.05 5.56 -20.46
CA LEU A 271 22.76 5.46 -19.76
C LEU A 271 21.61 5.77 -20.71
N ARG A 272 20.54 4.98 -20.61
CA ARG A 272 19.21 5.27 -21.13
C ARG A 272 18.25 5.34 -19.97
N LEU A 273 17.60 6.48 -19.80
CA LEU A 273 16.67 6.76 -18.72
C LEU A 273 15.27 6.82 -19.31
N GLU A 274 14.38 5.95 -18.89
CA GLU A 274 12.99 5.90 -19.33
C GLU A 274 12.06 6.19 -18.13
N SER A 275 11.16 7.15 -18.28
CA SER A 275 10.12 7.42 -17.30
C SER A 275 8.96 6.44 -17.48
N ARG A 276 8.55 5.81 -16.39
CA ARG A 276 7.35 4.99 -16.26
C ARG A 276 6.36 5.59 -15.26
N SER A 277 6.53 6.87 -14.99
CA SER A 277 5.72 7.63 -14.03
C SER A 277 4.25 7.64 -14.42
N LEU A 278 3.39 7.69 -13.39
CA LEU A 278 1.94 7.66 -13.54
C LEU A 278 1.34 9.01 -13.14
N ASN A 279 0.27 9.38 -13.83
CA ASN A 279 -0.53 10.58 -13.60
C ASN A 279 0.31 11.86 -13.53
N CYS A 280 1.23 12.02 -14.48
CA CYS A 280 2.07 13.21 -14.65
C CYS A 280 2.00 13.71 -16.09
N ASP A 281 2.29 15.00 -16.29
CA ASP A 281 2.46 15.61 -17.61
C ASP A 281 3.90 16.00 -17.90
N SER A 282 4.70 16.20 -16.87
CA SER A 282 6.09 16.65 -16.98
C SER A 282 7.04 15.78 -16.19
N ILE A 283 8.24 15.57 -16.75
CA ILE A 283 9.31 14.80 -16.15
C ILE A 283 10.60 15.59 -16.12
N TYR A 284 11.39 15.40 -15.05
CA TYR A 284 12.70 16.01 -14.87
C TYR A 284 13.70 14.96 -14.46
N TRP A 285 14.91 15.07 -15.04
CA TRP A 285 16.04 14.23 -14.71
C TRP A 285 17.22 15.07 -14.22
N ALA A 286 17.95 14.55 -13.26
CA ALA A 286 19.23 15.10 -12.88
C ALA A 286 20.19 13.99 -12.48
N ILE A 287 21.45 14.12 -12.89
CA ILE A 287 22.53 13.25 -12.43
C ILE A 287 23.48 14.10 -11.60
N THR A 288 23.80 13.61 -10.41
CA THR A 288 24.79 14.20 -9.53
C THR A 288 25.94 13.22 -9.29
N THR A 289 27.13 13.71 -9.12
CA THR A 289 28.29 12.93 -8.69
C THR A 289 28.75 13.34 -7.30
N GLN A 290 29.28 12.38 -6.56
CA GLN A 290 29.84 12.61 -5.25
C GLN A 290 31.24 13.25 -5.36
N LYS A 291 31.45 14.36 -4.65
CA LYS A 291 32.76 14.94 -4.43
C LYS A 291 33.13 14.83 -2.95
N ILE A 292 34.14 14.05 -2.68
CA ILE A 292 34.66 13.89 -1.31
C ILE A 292 35.75 14.93 -1.09
N THR A 293 35.60 15.77 -0.07
CA THR A 293 36.62 16.67 0.47
C THR A 293 37.00 16.20 1.86
N PRO A 294 38.14 16.61 2.45
CA PRO A 294 38.55 16.19 3.80
C PRO A 294 37.48 16.46 4.87
N ASP A 295 36.67 17.50 4.67
CA ASP A 295 35.69 17.98 5.67
C ASP A 295 34.24 17.71 5.31
N SER A 296 33.93 17.25 4.09
CA SER A 296 32.55 17.05 3.64
C SER A 296 32.42 16.16 2.41
N ILE A 297 31.24 15.57 2.29
CA ILE A 297 30.75 14.90 1.06
C ILE A 297 29.72 15.83 0.43
N ALA A 298 29.95 16.27 -0.78
CA ALA A 298 29.05 17.12 -1.55
C ALA A 298 28.65 16.44 -2.85
N TYR A 299 27.41 16.65 -3.29
CA TYR A 299 26.91 16.19 -4.58
C TYR A 299 26.83 17.37 -5.55
N HIS A 300 27.40 17.20 -6.74
CA HIS A 300 27.36 18.19 -7.80
C HIS A 300 26.52 17.68 -8.97
N SER A 301 25.57 18.50 -9.42
CA SER A 301 24.84 18.19 -10.65
C SER A 301 25.79 18.28 -11.86
N ILE A 302 25.84 17.18 -12.61
CA ILE A 302 26.67 17.08 -13.82
C ILE A 302 25.81 17.08 -15.09
N TRP A 303 24.54 16.75 -14.98
CA TRP A 303 23.61 16.71 -16.10
C TRP A 303 22.17 16.92 -15.63
N ARG A 304 21.35 17.54 -16.49
CA ARG A 304 19.91 17.76 -16.28
C ARG A 304 19.19 17.71 -17.61
N ASP A 305 17.94 17.21 -17.55
CA ASP A 305 17.03 17.18 -18.67
C ASP A 305 15.58 17.30 -18.19
N SER A 306 14.68 17.74 -19.06
CA SER A 306 13.25 17.83 -18.78
C SER A 306 12.45 17.70 -20.06
N SER A 307 11.24 17.15 -19.94
CA SER A 307 10.32 17.01 -21.06
C SER A 307 8.88 16.93 -20.58
N LEU A 308 7.94 17.25 -21.46
CA LEU A 308 6.57 16.76 -21.34
C LEU A 308 6.56 15.28 -21.69
N ILE A 309 5.90 14.45 -20.88
CA ILE A 309 5.88 12.99 -21.06
C ILE A 309 5.24 12.60 -22.39
N ALA A 310 4.26 13.38 -22.86
CA ALA A 310 3.61 13.19 -24.15
C ALA A 310 4.54 13.45 -25.34
N VAL A 311 5.67 14.18 -25.14
CA VAL A 311 6.65 14.50 -26.18
C VAL A 311 7.78 13.48 -26.14
N ARG A 312 8.31 13.20 -24.96
CA ARG A 312 9.43 12.28 -24.76
C ARG A 312 9.46 11.78 -23.33
N ASN A 313 9.50 10.46 -23.16
CA ASN A 313 9.66 9.82 -21.86
C ASN A 313 11.07 9.26 -21.62
N GLU A 314 11.98 9.38 -22.59
CA GLU A 314 13.36 8.89 -22.51
C GLU A 314 14.35 10.04 -22.47
N ALA A 315 15.52 9.79 -21.87
CA ALA A 315 16.63 10.70 -21.83
C ALA A 315 17.97 9.94 -21.95
N TYR A 316 18.95 10.57 -22.59
CA TYR A 316 20.25 9.98 -22.89
C TYR A 316 21.37 10.92 -22.41
N PRO A 317 21.89 10.75 -21.20
CA PRO A 317 23.03 11.49 -20.71
C PRO A 317 24.28 11.23 -21.57
N ASP A 318 25.13 12.23 -21.73
CA ASP A 318 26.43 12.01 -22.40
C ASP A 318 27.28 11.04 -21.58
N LYS A 319 27.64 9.89 -22.18
CA LYS A 319 28.48 8.87 -21.55
C LYS A 319 29.84 9.38 -21.06
N ASN A 320 30.36 10.44 -21.66
CA ASN A 320 31.60 11.06 -21.23
C ASN A 320 31.55 11.67 -19.82
N LEU A 321 30.35 11.85 -19.27
CA LEU A 321 30.16 12.31 -17.91
C LEU A 321 30.23 11.15 -16.88
N MET A 322 30.06 9.91 -17.32
CA MET A 322 30.00 8.71 -16.47
C MET A 322 31.39 8.05 -16.36
N VAL A 323 32.31 8.78 -15.72
CA VAL A 323 33.66 8.29 -15.35
C VAL A 323 33.59 7.52 -14.02
N PRO A 324 34.66 6.80 -13.59
CA PRO A 324 34.65 6.10 -12.29
C PRO A 324 34.22 6.98 -11.13
N GLY A 325 33.21 6.51 -10.36
CA GLY A 325 32.67 7.25 -9.23
C GLY A 325 31.25 6.82 -8.84
N LEU A 326 30.70 7.51 -7.82
CA LEU A 326 29.35 7.30 -7.32
C LEU A 326 28.43 8.40 -7.84
N TYR A 327 27.29 8.00 -8.35
CA TYR A 327 26.29 8.86 -8.95
C TYR A 327 24.92 8.65 -8.33
N LYS A 328 24.10 9.72 -8.31
CA LYS A 328 22.68 9.66 -8.03
C LYS A 328 21.91 10.16 -9.25
N VAL A 329 21.05 9.31 -9.77
CA VAL A 329 20.09 9.66 -10.82
C VAL A 329 18.77 10.00 -10.14
N TYR A 330 18.37 11.26 -10.24
CA TYR A 330 17.09 11.77 -9.77
C TYR A 330 16.11 11.79 -10.91
N HIS A 331 14.93 11.23 -10.67
CA HIS A 331 13.80 11.36 -11.57
C HIS A 331 12.62 11.96 -10.81
N TYR A 332 12.05 13.04 -11.35
CA TYR A 332 10.88 13.71 -10.82
C TYR A 332 9.73 13.60 -11.83
N SER A 333 8.55 13.29 -11.35
CA SER A 333 7.28 13.39 -12.06
C SER A 333 6.46 14.54 -11.49
N VAL A 334 5.84 15.31 -12.38
CA VAL A 334 5.05 16.48 -12.02
C VAL A 334 3.71 16.41 -12.74
N ASN A 335 2.64 16.59 -11.99
CA ASN A 335 1.33 16.89 -12.54
C ASN A 335 1.10 18.41 -12.42
N SER A 336 1.24 19.13 -13.51
CA SER A 336 1.17 20.61 -13.48
C SER A 336 -0.23 21.14 -13.21
N GLN A 337 -1.28 20.35 -13.46
CA GLN A 337 -2.66 20.73 -13.21
C GLN A 337 -3.00 20.70 -11.72
N THR A 338 -2.46 19.72 -11.00
CA THR A 338 -2.70 19.53 -9.57
C THR A 338 -1.59 20.09 -8.68
N GLY A 339 -0.41 20.34 -9.26
CA GLY A 339 0.79 20.76 -8.54
C GLY A 339 1.50 19.63 -7.78
N CYS A 340 1.06 18.37 -7.93
CA CYS A 340 1.66 17.24 -7.26
C CYS A 340 3.00 16.87 -7.91
N ILE A 341 3.98 16.54 -7.06
CA ILE A 341 5.33 16.15 -7.45
C ILE A 341 5.70 14.89 -6.68
N ASP A 342 6.31 13.93 -7.38
CA ASP A 342 6.95 12.77 -6.76
C ASP A 342 8.34 12.55 -7.35
N SER A 343 9.19 11.78 -6.66
CA SER A 343 10.56 11.54 -7.11
C SER A 343 11.06 10.15 -6.71
N VAL A 344 11.91 9.60 -7.57
CA VAL A 344 12.68 8.40 -7.29
C VAL A 344 14.16 8.67 -7.53
N ILE A 345 15.02 8.09 -6.69
CA ILE A 345 16.47 8.24 -6.75
C ILE A 345 17.08 6.86 -6.92
N THR A 346 17.98 6.74 -7.92
CA THR A 346 18.74 5.52 -8.16
C THR A 346 20.22 5.81 -8.00
N ASP A 347 20.90 5.03 -7.17
CA ASP A 347 22.36 5.10 -7.02
C ASP A 347 23.03 4.25 -8.10
N ILE A 348 24.05 4.80 -8.75
CA ILE A 348 24.85 4.11 -9.78
C ILE A 348 26.32 4.23 -9.41
N GLU A 349 27.02 3.10 -9.42
CA GLU A 349 28.47 3.04 -9.25
C GLU A 349 29.14 2.71 -10.59
N VAL A 350 30.17 3.48 -10.95
CA VAL A 350 31.07 3.17 -12.05
C VAL A 350 32.42 2.83 -11.45
N ASP A 351 32.94 1.66 -11.81
CA ASP A 351 34.12 1.06 -11.22
C ASP A 351 35.37 1.92 -11.35
N SER A 352 36.17 1.96 -10.28
CA SER A 352 37.49 2.54 -10.28
C SER A 352 38.39 1.87 -11.31
N SER A 353 39.30 2.65 -11.89
CA SER A 353 40.28 2.09 -12.82
C SER A 353 41.20 1.07 -12.15
N ARG A 354 41.35 -0.10 -12.78
CA ARG A 354 42.16 -1.22 -12.29
C ARG A 354 42.82 -1.95 -13.46
N ILE A 355 44.07 -2.37 -13.26
CA ILE A 355 44.73 -3.47 -13.96
C ILE A 355 45.27 -4.41 -12.89
N SER A 356 44.92 -5.69 -12.96
CA SER A 356 45.45 -6.68 -12.04
C SER A 356 46.86 -7.08 -12.46
N ALA A 357 47.83 -6.88 -11.58
CA ALA A 357 49.21 -7.30 -11.84
C ALA A 357 49.33 -8.85 -11.94
N ASP A 358 48.46 -9.58 -11.24
CA ASP A 358 48.44 -11.05 -11.26
C ASP A 358 47.96 -11.65 -12.59
N ALA A 359 47.30 -10.83 -13.41
CA ALA A 359 46.83 -11.22 -14.74
C ALA A 359 47.93 -11.10 -15.82
N ILE A 360 49.10 -10.60 -15.45
CA ILE A 360 50.24 -10.43 -16.36
C ILE A 360 51.12 -11.66 -16.25
N PRO A 361 51.14 -12.60 -17.23
CA PRO A 361 51.96 -13.79 -17.16
C PRO A 361 53.45 -13.44 -17.20
N ASN A 362 54.26 -14.28 -16.58
CA ASN A 362 55.72 -14.15 -16.61
C ASN A 362 56.40 -15.20 -17.51
N VAL A 363 55.62 -16.01 -18.23
CA VAL A 363 56.08 -17.00 -19.18
C VAL A 363 55.08 -17.18 -20.33
N PHE A 364 55.55 -17.41 -21.54
CA PHE A 364 54.73 -17.82 -22.68
C PHE A 364 55.54 -18.65 -23.65
N SER A 365 54.86 -19.42 -24.50
CA SER A 365 55.48 -20.38 -25.40
C SER A 365 54.86 -20.29 -26.81
N PRO A 366 55.30 -19.39 -27.68
CA PRO A 366 54.74 -19.22 -29.02
C PRO A 366 55.20 -20.36 -29.96
N ASN A 367 54.66 -21.55 -29.76
CA ASN A 367 54.96 -22.77 -30.53
C ASN A 367 53.80 -23.18 -31.44
N GLY A 368 52.65 -22.50 -31.38
CA GLY A 368 51.50 -22.73 -32.25
C GLY A 368 50.59 -23.88 -31.80
N ASP A 369 50.72 -24.36 -30.55
CA ASP A 369 49.86 -25.41 -29.97
C ASP A 369 48.54 -24.90 -29.40
N GLY A 370 48.31 -23.60 -29.41
CA GLY A 370 47.11 -22.94 -28.88
C GLY A 370 47.15 -22.68 -27.37
N VAL A 371 48.27 -23.04 -26.68
CA VAL A 371 48.41 -22.82 -25.25
C VAL A 371 49.58 -21.86 -24.96
N ASN A 372 49.27 -20.76 -24.32
CA ASN A 372 50.27 -19.71 -24.01
C ASN A 372 51.10 -19.20 -25.20
N ASP A 373 50.56 -19.24 -26.39
CA ASP A 373 51.23 -18.75 -27.61
C ASP A 373 51.41 -17.21 -27.63
N LEU A 374 50.62 -16.52 -26.83
CA LEU A 374 50.65 -15.04 -26.74
C LEU A 374 50.97 -14.59 -25.32
N PHE A 375 51.86 -13.61 -25.21
CA PHE A 375 52.02 -12.84 -23.99
C PHE A 375 50.93 -11.80 -23.92
N ARG A 376 49.86 -12.08 -23.17
CA ARG A 376 48.70 -11.19 -22.98
C ARG A 376 48.15 -11.32 -21.58
N PHE A 377 47.18 -10.47 -21.20
CA PHE A 377 46.47 -10.64 -19.94
C PHE A 377 45.74 -11.99 -19.91
N SER A 378 45.75 -12.67 -18.77
CA SER A 378 45.14 -13.98 -18.58
C SER A 378 43.60 -13.90 -18.65
N ASP A 379 43.01 -12.82 -18.19
CA ASP A 379 41.60 -12.49 -18.26
C ASP A 379 41.45 -10.98 -18.40
N THR A 380 41.01 -10.52 -19.59
CA THR A 380 40.85 -9.09 -19.85
C THR A 380 39.60 -8.51 -19.21
N ASP A 381 38.54 -9.32 -19.04
CA ASP A 381 37.27 -8.82 -18.53
C ASP A 381 37.30 -8.59 -17.02
N GLU A 382 38.02 -9.44 -16.26
CA GLU A 382 38.15 -9.25 -14.81
C GLU A 382 39.35 -8.39 -14.43
N SER A 383 40.41 -8.42 -15.25
CA SER A 383 41.71 -7.85 -14.90
C SER A 383 41.86 -6.40 -15.29
N ILE A 384 41.06 -5.92 -16.26
CA ILE A 384 41.14 -4.58 -16.81
C ILE A 384 39.81 -3.87 -16.63
N ARG A 385 39.83 -2.74 -15.92
CA ARG A 385 38.64 -1.93 -15.67
C ARG A 385 38.90 -0.45 -15.89
N SER A 386 38.00 0.21 -16.56
CA SER A 386 37.94 1.68 -16.68
C SER A 386 39.25 2.32 -17.11
N ILE A 387 39.99 1.70 -18.03
CA ILE A 387 41.29 2.20 -18.52
C ILE A 387 41.08 3.13 -19.72
N ARG A 388 41.67 4.34 -19.64
CA ARG A 388 41.63 5.36 -20.66
C ARG A 388 42.77 5.25 -21.67
N SER A 389 43.97 4.91 -21.20
CA SER A 389 45.16 4.77 -22.03
C SER A 389 46.06 3.65 -21.55
N PHE A 390 46.59 2.88 -22.47
CA PHE A 390 47.47 1.74 -22.21
C PHE A 390 48.60 1.70 -23.22
N SER A 391 49.79 1.40 -22.75
CA SER A 391 50.91 1.05 -23.59
C SER A 391 51.78 -0.03 -22.97
N ILE A 392 52.33 -0.87 -23.81
CA ILE A 392 53.32 -1.89 -23.43
C ILE A 392 54.51 -1.87 -24.36
N GLN A 393 55.69 -2.00 -23.80
CA GLN A 393 56.94 -2.15 -24.49
C GLN A 393 57.70 -3.36 -24.01
N VAL A 394 58.22 -4.18 -24.92
CA VAL A 394 59.02 -5.36 -24.59
C VAL A 394 60.45 -5.19 -25.12
N PHE A 395 61.38 -5.45 -24.27
CA PHE A 395 62.81 -5.28 -24.52
C PHE A 395 63.55 -6.62 -24.40
N SER A 396 64.52 -6.85 -25.26
CA SER A 396 65.48 -7.93 -25.13
C SER A 396 66.35 -7.75 -23.88
N ARG A 397 67.10 -8.77 -23.50
CA ARG A 397 68.09 -8.70 -22.40
C ARG A 397 69.15 -7.61 -22.58
N SER A 398 69.47 -7.24 -23.84
CA SER A 398 70.40 -6.15 -24.17
C SER A 398 69.77 -4.79 -24.18
N GLY A 399 68.50 -4.64 -23.82
CA GLY A 399 67.75 -3.37 -23.80
C GLY A 399 67.22 -2.90 -25.18
N LYS A 400 67.30 -3.75 -26.22
CA LYS A 400 66.73 -3.44 -27.53
C LYS A 400 65.22 -3.63 -27.48
N LEU A 401 64.42 -2.60 -27.92
CA LEU A 401 62.98 -2.72 -28.10
C LEU A 401 62.68 -3.77 -29.18
N VAL A 402 61.85 -4.77 -28.82
CA VAL A 402 61.45 -5.87 -29.72
C VAL A 402 59.98 -5.82 -30.09
N TYR A 403 59.14 -5.26 -29.21
CA TYR A 403 57.70 -5.16 -29.42
C TYR A 403 57.15 -3.91 -28.70
N SER A 404 56.14 -3.29 -29.27
CA SER A 404 55.39 -2.24 -28.60
C SER A 404 53.95 -2.22 -29.09
N TYR A 405 53.06 -1.88 -28.17
CA TYR A 405 51.64 -1.61 -28.44
C TYR A 405 51.22 -0.34 -27.68
N SER A 406 50.33 0.43 -28.26
CA SER A 406 49.65 1.55 -27.57
C SER A 406 48.24 1.68 -28.12
N GLY A 407 47.26 1.63 -27.23
CA GLY A 407 45.83 1.67 -27.60
C GLY A 407 44.93 1.23 -26.45
N ASP A 408 43.77 0.71 -26.78
CA ASP A 408 42.89 0.07 -25.82
C ASP A 408 43.49 -1.26 -25.35
N PRO A 409 43.63 -1.50 -24.03
CA PRO A 409 44.17 -2.77 -23.53
C PRO A 409 43.35 -3.98 -23.91
N ARG A 410 42.05 -3.82 -24.22
CA ARG A 410 41.18 -4.90 -24.66
C ARG A 410 41.37 -5.28 -26.13
N GLU A 411 41.79 -4.34 -26.93
CA GLU A 411 42.15 -4.58 -28.35
C GLU A 411 43.56 -5.12 -28.49
N TRP A 412 44.31 -5.19 -27.37
CA TRP A 412 45.64 -5.76 -27.38
C TRP A 412 45.61 -7.28 -27.44
N GLU A 413 45.83 -7.85 -28.62
CA GLU A 413 45.84 -9.30 -28.85
C GLU A 413 46.99 -10.02 -28.14
N GLY A 414 48.01 -9.30 -27.67
CA GLY A 414 49.20 -9.84 -27.04
C GLY A 414 50.45 -9.79 -27.95
N TRP A 415 51.57 -10.21 -27.39
CA TRP A 415 52.80 -10.38 -28.16
C TRP A 415 53.03 -11.82 -28.54
N ASP A 416 53.19 -12.11 -29.83
CA ASP A 416 53.36 -13.44 -30.41
C ASP A 416 54.83 -13.95 -30.41
N GLY A 417 55.75 -13.24 -29.74
CA GLY A 417 57.17 -13.56 -29.74
C GLY A 417 57.91 -13.21 -31.02
N ARG A 418 57.36 -12.29 -31.85
CA ARG A 418 58.04 -11.72 -33.02
C ARG A 418 58.51 -10.32 -32.74
N THR A 419 59.63 -9.96 -33.36
CA THR A 419 60.15 -8.59 -33.33
C THR A 419 59.34 -7.68 -34.23
N THR A 420 59.51 -6.33 -34.09
CA THR A 420 58.88 -5.31 -34.95
C THR A 420 59.19 -5.50 -36.42
N SER A 421 60.25 -6.22 -36.78
CA SER A 421 60.59 -6.56 -38.17
C SER A 421 59.94 -7.88 -38.63
N GLY A 422 59.13 -8.55 -37.81
CA GLY A 422 58.50 -9.83 -38.13
C GLY A 422 59.37 -11.06 -37.89
N ALA A 423 60.63 -10.90 -37.52
CA ALA A 423 61.50 -12.03 -37.21
C ALA A 423 61.17 -12.64 -35.86
N GLU A 424 61.32 -13.96 -35.69
CA GLU A 424 61.16 -14.63 -34.43
C GLU A 424 62.16 -14.13 -33.39
N ALA A 425 61.66 -13.80 -32.20
CA ALA A 425 62.50 -13.49 -31.06
C ALA A 425 63.11 -14.77 -30.47
N SER A 426 64.36 -14.73 -30.06
CA SER A 426 65.07 -15.87 -29.48
C SER A 426 64.48 -16.27 -28.12
N GLU A 427 64.58 -17.55 -27.78
CA GLU A 427 64.27 -18.02 -26.41
C GLU A 427 65.09 -17.25 -25.37
N GLY A 428 64.49 -16.99 -24.22
CA GLY A 428 65.14 -16.32 -23.12
C GLY A 428 64.29 -15.33 -22.34
N VAL A 429 64.96 -14.50 -21.56
CA VAL A 429 64.33 -13.50 -20.70
C VAL A 429 64.19 -12.21 -21.46
N TYR A 430 63.00 -11.63 -21.40
CA TYR A 430 62.64 -10.32 -21.88
C TYR A 430 62.15 -9.46 -20.70
N TYR A 431 62.24 -8.15 -20.86
CA TYR A 431 61.72 -7.20 -19.89
C TYR A 431 60.59 -6.42 -20.55
N PHE A 432 59.56 -6.11 -19.78
CA PHE A 432 58.50 -5.30 -20.30
C PHE A 432 58.23 -4.08 -19.39
N ILE A 433 57.69 -3.05 -20.01
CA ILE A 433 57.21 -1.84 -19.34
C ILE A 433 55.75 -1.62 -19.74
N ILE A 434 54.88 -1.47 -18.76
CA ILE A 434 53.48 -1.12 -18.95
C ILE A 434 53.25 0.24 -18.34
N GLU A 435 52.62 1.13 -19.11
CA GLU A 435 52.06 2.37 -18.64
C GLU A 435 50.56 2.39 -18.94
N ALA A 436 49.76 2.65 -17.91
CA ALA A 436 48.34 2.79 -18.07
C ALA A 436 47.78 3.89 -17.16
N ARG A 437 46.70 4.55 -17.63
CA ARG A 437 45.98 5.56 -16.90
C ARG A 437 44.48 5.30 -17.03
N GLY A 438 43.77 5.36 -15.92
CA GLY A 438 42.33 5.22 -15.87
C GLY A 438 41.56 6.49 -16.23
N TRP A 439 40.25 6.35 -16.44
CA TRP A 439 39.33 7.47 -16.60
C TRP A 439 39.22 8.34 -15.35
N ASP A 440 39.54 7.78 -14.16
CA ASP A 440 39.71 8.51 -12.88
C ASP A 440 41.06 9.21 -12.73
N ASN A 441 41.86 9.24 -13.80
CA ASN A 441 43.25 9.75 -13.84
C ASN A 441 44.24 8.99 -12.92
N ARG A 442 43.86 7.89 -12.32
CA ARG A 442 44.79 7.01 -11.59
C ARG A 442 45.76 6.36 -12.57
N ARG A 443 47.00 6.20 -12.12
CA ARG A 443 48.03 5.43 -12.84
C ARG A 443 48.04 4.01 -12.33
N PHE A 444 48.28 3.05 -13.21
CA PHE A 444 48.38 1.62 -12.86
C PHE A 444 49.45 1.35 -11.78
N ALA A 445 50.56 2.05 -11.80
CA ALA A 445 51.57 2.00 -10.78
C ALA A 445 52.09 3.43 -10.46
N ARG A 446 52.86 3.61 -9.36
CA ARG A 446 53.47 4.91 -9.01
C ARG A 446 54.42 5.44 -10.10
N GLY A 447 54.81 4.59 -11.04
CA GLY A 447 55.60 4.87 -12.26
C GLY A 447 55.28 3.75 -13.28
N PRO A 448 56.08 3.65 -14.37
CA PRO A 448 55.96 2.55 -15.31
C PRO A 448 56.07 1.21 -14.55
N TYR A 449 55.09 0.32 -14.76
CA TYR A 449 55.15 -1.04 -14.23
C TYR A 449 56.16 -1.85 -15.01
N LYS A 450 57.15 -2.42 -14.34
CA LYS A 450 58.24 -3.17 -14.96
C LYS A 450 58.18 -4.61 -14.50
N GLY A 451 58.28 -5.49 -15.48
CA GLY A 451 58.31 -6.91 -15.26
C GLY A 451 59.29 -7.61 -16.17
N PHE A 452 59.39 -8.91 -16.00
CA PHE A 452 60.12 -9.79 -16.89
C PHE A 452 59.23 -10.95 -17.32
N LEU A 453 59.56 -11.52 -18.48
CA LEU A 453 58.88 -12.71 -18.98
C LEU A 453 59.89 -13.64 -19.61
N HIS A 454 59.57 -14.93 -19.58
CA HIS A 454 60.32 -15.97 -20.25
C HIS A 454 59.62 -16.38 -21.55
N LEU A 455 60.36 -16.36 -22.64
CA LEU A 455 59.94 -16.90 -23.91
C LEU A 455 60.59 -18.29 -24.10
N PHE A 456 59.74 -19.29 -24.23
CA PHE A 456 60.17 -20.65 -24.55
C PHE A 456 59.60 -21.07 -25.91
N ARG A 457 60.44 -21.70 -26.76
CA ARG A 457 59.96 -22.35 -27.98
C ARG A 457 60.23 -23.82 -27.82
N GLY A 458 59.30 -24.53 -27.26
CA GLY A 458 59.41 -25.98 -27.13
C GLY A 458 59.72 -26.58 -28.50
N ARG A 459 60.83 -27.29 -28.64
CA ARG A 459 61.06 -28.15 -29.80
C ARG A 459 60.14 -29.34 -29.66
N ASN A 460 59.16 -29.47 -30.60
CA ASN A 460 58.52 -30.76 -30.84
C ASN A 460 59.50 -31.82 -31.26
#